data_7909ccb01cde8f50c3f71c4cf2e4df3d
#
_entry.id   7909ccb01cde8f50c3f71c4cf2e4df3d
#
_cell.length_a   1.000
_cell.length_b   1.000
_cell.length_c   1.000
_cell.angle_alpha   90.00
_cell.angle_beta   90.00
_cell.angle_gamma   90.00
#
_symmetry.space_group_name_H-M   'P 1'
#
loop_
_entity.id
_entity.type
_entity.pdbx_description
1 polymer ?
#
loop_
_entity_poly.entity_id
_entity_poly.type
_entity_poly.pdbx_seq_one_letter_code
_entity_poly.pdbx_strand_id
1 'polypeptide(L)' 'MIVVDVLAVVLAIAAIGYLVVALVKPERF' A
#
# COMPACT_ATOMS: atom_id res chain seq x y z
N MET A 1 20.07 4.17 -4.45
CA MET A 1 19.83 5.43 -3.83
C MET A 1 18.76 5.35 -2.79
N ILE A 2 19.04 5.97 -1.68
CA ILE A 2 18.15 5.88 -0.52
C ILE A 2 16.78 6.46 -0.77
N VAL A 3 16.74 7.57 -1.49
CA VAL A 3 15.45 8.22 -1.74
C VAL A 3 14.51 7.31 -2.51
N VAL A 4 15.03 6.67 -3.55
CA VAL A 4 14.23 5.77 -4.37
C VAL A 4 13.81 4.55 -3.54
N ASP A 5 14.72 4.06 -2.70
CA ASP A 5 14.41 2.92 -1.85
C ASP A 5 13.30 3.25 -0.86
N VAL A 6 13.38 4.41 -0.24
CA VAL A 6 12.39 4.83 0.73
C VAL A 6 11.02 4.96 0.06
N LEU A 7 11.01 5.55 -1.12
CA LEU A 7 9.76 5.70 -1.87
C LEU A 7 9.16 4.33 -2.21
N ALA A 8 10.00 3.41 -2.62
CA ALA A 8 9.55 2.07 -2.97
C ALA A 8 8.94 1.37 -1.76
N VAL A 9 9.57 1.50 -0.61
CA VAL A 9 9.08 0.88 0.61
C VAL A 9 7.73 1.47 1.01
N VAL A 10 7.62 2.78 0.94
CA VAL A 10 6.37 3.45 1.29
C VAL A 10 5.24 3.00 0.37
N LEU A 11 5.53 2.90 -0.92
CA LEU A 11 4.54 2.47 -1.88
C LEU A 11 4.13 1.02 -1.64
N ALA A 12 5.09 0.18 -1.29
CA ALA A 12 4.79 -1.23 -1.02
C ALA A 12 3.87 -1.36 0.19
N ILE A 13 4.19 -0.65 1.25
CA ILE A 13 3.37 -0.68 2.45
C ILE A 13 1.97 -0.15 2.17
N ALA A 14 1.88 0.92 1.41
CA ALA A 14 0.59 1.49 1.06
C ALA A 14 -0.24 0.50 0.24
N ALA A 15 0.40 -0.19 -0.68
CA ALA A 15 -0.29 -1.17 -1.51
C ALA A 15 -0.83 -2.32 -0.66
N ILE A 16 -0.02 -2.80 0.27
CA ILE A 16 -0.44 -3.89 1.14
C ILE A 16 -1.62 -3.44 2.01
N GLY A 17 -1.51 -2.26 2.59
CA GLY A 17 -2.59 -1.73 3.40
C GLY A 17 -3.87 -1.56 2.61
N TYR A 18 -3.75 -1.10 1.37
CA TYR A 18 -4.89 -0.92 0.51
C TYR A 18 -5.58 -2.25 0.22
N LEU A 19 -4.79 -3.29 -0.04
CA LEU A 19 -5.34 -4.61 -0.29
C LEU A 19 -6.06 -5.16 0.92
N VAL A 20 -5.48 -4.96 2.10
CA VAL A 20 -6.10 -5.42 3.33
C VAL A 20 -7.44 -4.73 3.55
N VAL A 21 -7.49 -3.43 3.35
CA VAL A 21 -8.73 -2.69 3.50
C VAL A 21 -9.76 -3.16 2.49
N ALA A 22 -9.33 -3.44 1.27
CA ALA A 22 -10.23 -3.93 0.24
C ALA A 22 -10.82 -5.28 0.59
N LEU A 23 -10.05 -6.11 1.30
CA LEU A 23 -10.54 -7.42 1.71
C LEU A 23 -11.55 -7.31 2.84
N VAL A 24 -11.29 -6.40 3.78
CA VAL A 24 -12.18 -6.21 4.91
C VAL A 24 -13.45 -5.49 4.50
N LYS A 25 -13.31 -4.52 3.58
CA LYS A 25 -14.48 -3.78 3.10
C LYS A 25 -14.53 -3.86 1.59
N PRO A 26 -15.02 -4.95 1.08
CA PRO A 26 -15.09 -5.13 -0.38
C PRO A 26 -16.04 -4.16 -1.06
N GLU A 27 -16.99 -3.62 -0.35
CA GLU A 27 -17.88 -2.69 -1.01
C GLU A 27 -17.44 -1.28 -0.75
N ARG A 28 -16.37 -0.94 -1.31
CA ARG A 28 -15.87 0.35 -1.19
C ARG A 28 -16.54 1.32 -2.02
N PHE A 29 -17.29 1.06 -2.79
CA PHE A 29 -17.85 2.05 -3.56
C PHE A 29 -19.33 2.04 -3.63
#